data_5603e2455a4473bdcdcde60af4ae5ad9
#
_entry.id   5603e2455a4473bdcdcde60af4ae5ad9
#
_cell.length_a   1.000
_cell.length_b   1.000
_cell.length_c   1.000
_cell.angle_alpha   90.00
_cell.angle_beta   90.00
_cell.angle_gamma   90.00
#
_symmetry.space_group_name_H-M   'P 1'
#
loop_
_entity.id
_entity.type
_entity.pdbx_description
1 polymer ?
#
loop_
_entity_poly.entity_id
_entity_poly.type
_entity_poly.pdbx_seq_one_letter_code
_entity_poly.pdbx_strand_id
1 'polypeptide(L)'
;MKTGKQNKSSFGPILIILAGIFWGSMGIFVRRLAEYGFTPIQIVCIRVVLAALIFSVIQLVKDPKGFRMSLRDIPLFLGLGLGSILFFTVCYFTAISMMTLSTAAILLYTSPIWIMLMSLLFFHEKLTVRKVLALALAFGGCVLVSGISGGGLTLTGFLVGLGAGVGYGLYSILGTVALRRYSPYTVTTWTFVIAAIGSILMSHPADMVAKCAAAPSQLGLWGFGLLTALVTAVIPFLAYTLGLRSVEASKAGILATVEPMVATLIGVLVFSEPLTLMSGLGVLLILAAVVILNVSKE
;
A
#
# COMPACT_ATOMS: atom_id res chain seq x y z
N MET A 1 31.03 -4.85 -7.31
CA MET A 1 29.82 -4.23 -7.89
C MET A 1 29.71 -2.83 -7.31
N LYS A 2 29.77 -1.79 -8.15
CA LYS A 2 29.71 -0.39 -7.70
C LYS A 2 28.31 -0.12 -7.16
N THR A 3 28.19 0.13 -5.87
CA THR A 3 27.01 0.71 -5.25
C THR A 3 26.77 2.07 -5.89
N GLY A 4 25.80 2.17 -6.81
CA GLY A 4 25.40 3.45 -7.38
C GLY A 4 25.04 4.39 -6.23
N LYS A 5 25.69 5.56 -6.15
CA LYS A 5 25.33 6.62 -5.24
C LYS A 5 23.84 6.93 -5.44
N GLN A 6 22.99 6.53 -4.50
CA GLN A 6 21.62 7.01 -4.44
C GLN A 6 21.68 8.53 -4.35
N ASN A 7 21.13 9.19 -5.35
CA ASN A 7 21.04 10.64 -5.37
C ASN A 7 20.09 11.01 -4.21
N LYS A 8 20.63 11.52 -3.09
CA LYS A 8 19.88 11.88 -1.88
C LYS A 8 18.98 13.08 -2.22
N SER A 9 17.83 12.82 -2.83
CA SER A 9 16.80 13.85 -2.98
C SER A 9 16.14 14.05 -1.62
N SER A 10 16.16 15.26 -1.10
CA SER A 10 15.47 15.65 0.15
C SER A 10 13.95 15.42 0.12
N PHE A 11 13.38 15.22 -1.06
CA PHE A 11 11.95 15.02 -1.28
C PHE A 11 11.49 13.56 -1.11
N GLY A 12 12.39 12.58 -1.09
CA GLY A 12 11.99 11.16 -0.99
C GLY A 12 11.12 10.82 0.21
N PRO A 13 11.51 11.20 1.44
CA PRO A 13 10.68 10.96 2.62
C PRO A 13 9.31 11.65 2.54
N ILE A 14 9.25 12.86 1.99
CA ILE A 14 7.99 13.62 1.83
C ILE A 14 7.04 12.87 0.87
N LEU A 15 7.57 12.33 -0.23
CA LEU A 15 6.77 11.56 -1.19
C LEU A 15 6.19 10.28 -0.57
N ILE A 16 6.95 9.62 0.31
CA ILE A 16 6.48 8.42 1.01
C ILE A 16 5.40 8.77 2.04
N ILE A 17 5.59 9.83 2.82
CA ILE A 17 4.58 10.33 3.76
C ILE A 17 3.30 10.72 3.01
N LEU A 18 3.44 11.42 1.89
CA LEU A 18 2.31 11.78 1.03
C LEU A 18 1.56 10.53 0.55
N ALA A 19 2.27 9.50 0.13
CA ALA A 19 1.65 8.23 -0.24
C ALA A 19 0.84 7.62 0.92
N GLY A 20 1.40 7.60 2.14
CA GLY A 20 0.70 7.13 3.34
C GLY A 20 -0.56 7.95 3.65
N ILE A 21 -0.53 9.27 3.48
CA ILE A 21 -1.70 10.14 3.65
C ILE A 21 -2.82 9.75 2.67
N PHE A 22 -2.48 9.57 1.39
CA PHE A 22 -3.44 9.15 0.38
C PHE A 22 -4.00 7.75 0.63
N TRP A 23 -3.16 6.78 1.04
CA TRP A 23 -3.66 5.45 1.40
C TRP A 23 -4.57 5.49 2.64
N GLY A 24 -4.26 6.31 3.64
CA GLY A 24 -5.12 6.50 4.81
C GLY A 24 -6.53 7.00 4.48
N SER A 25 -6.72 7.69 3.34
CA SER A 25 -8.03 8.13 2.88
C SER A 25 -8.86 7.03 2.20
N MET A 26 -8.30 5.83 1.98
CA MET A 26 -8.95 4.75 1.22
C MET A 26 -10.32 4.37 1.76
N GLY A 27 -10.52 4.45 3.08
CA GLY A 27 -11.80 4.11 3.72
C GLY A 27 -13.00 4.86 3.17
N ILE A 28 -12.83 6.14 2.79
CA ILE A 28 -13.90 6.97 2.18
C ILE A 28 -14.36 6.33 0.87
N PHE A 29 -13.40 5.95 0.03
CA PHE A 29 -13.64 5.44 -1.32
C PHE A 29 -14.23 4.03 -1.30
N VAL A 30 -13.70 3.17 -0.43
CA VAL A 30 -14.18 1.79 -0.29
C VAL A 30 -15.62 1.77 0.21
N ARG A 31 -15.95 2.55 1.27
CA ARG A 31 -17.33 2.64 1.79
C ARG A 31 -18.30 3.11 0.71
N ARG A 32 -17.94 4.14 -0.05
CA ARG A 32 -18.81 4.68 -1.09
C ARG A 32 -19.03 3.73 -2.27
N LEU A 33 -17.99 3.01 -2.73
CA LEU A 33 -18.14 2.02 -3.79
C LEU A 33 -18.90 0.78 -3.31
N ALA A 34 -18.82 0.42 -2.03
CA ALA A 34 -19.59 -0.66 -1.45
C ALA A 34 -21.12 -0.38 -1.50
N GLU A 35 -21.56 0.88 -1.45
CA GLU A 35 -22.96 1.27 -1.59
C GLU A 35 -23.57 0.86 -2.96
N TYR A 36 -22.74 0.69 -3.99
CA TYR A 36 -23.18 0.15 -5.29
C TYR A 36 -23.26 -1.39 -5.30
N GLY A 37 -23.06 -2.05 -4.15
CA GLY A 37 -23.13 -3.51 -4.02
C GLY A 37 -21.87 -4.26 -4.47
N PHE A 38 -20.76 -3.55 -4.74
CA PHE A 38 -19.49 -4.19 -5.09
C PHE A 38 -18.87 -4.90 -3.89
N THR A 39 -18.36 -6.10 -4.14
CA THR A 39 -17.55 -6.82 -3.17
C THR A 39 -16.16 -6.17 -3.04
N PRO A 40 -15.42 -6.37 -1.94
CA PRO A 40 -14.08 -5.81 -1.78
C PRO A 40 -13.14 -6.11 -2.94
N ILE A 41 -13.16 -7.34 -3.49
CA ILE A 41 -12.31 -7.71 -4.63
C ILE A 41 -12.73 -6.97 -5.92
N GLN A 42 -14.02 -6.70 -6.11
CA GLN A 42 -14.52 -5.91 -7.23
C GLN A 42 -14.10 -4.43 -7.12
N ILE A 43 -14.14 -3.85 -5.91
CA ILE A 43 -13.64 -2.49 -5.66
C ILE A 43 -12.13 -2.40 -5.98
N VAL A 44 -11.36 -3.41 -5.57
CA VAL A 44 -9.93 -3.50 -5.94
C VAL A 44 -9.77 -3.62 -7.45
N CYS A 45 -10.59 -4.45 -8.13
CA CYS A 45 -10.54 -4.58 -9.58
C CYS A 45 -10.79 -3.24 -10.28
N ILE A 46 -11.87 -2.51 -9.93
CA ILE A 46 -12.16 -1.18 -10.48
C ILE A 46 -10.94 -0.25 -10.29
N ARG A 47 -10.43 -0.18 -9.07
CA ARG A 47 -9.29 0.67 -8.71
C ARG A 47 -8.05 0.34 -9.52
N VAL A 48 -7.69 -0.95 -9.60
CA VAL A 48 -6.43 -1.41 -10.20
C VAL A 48 -6.50 -1.32 -11.73
N VAL A 49 -7.64 -1.64 -12.34
CA VAL A 49 -7.85 -1.53 -13.81
C VAL A 49 -7.77 -0.06 -14.24
N LEU A 50 -8.50 0.83 -13.58
CA LEU A 50 -8.44 2.26 -13.90
C LEU A 50 -7.05 2.85 -13.64
N ALA A 51 -6.37 2.43 -12.57
CA ALA A 51 -5.00 2.84 -12.33
C ALA A 51 -4.04 2.33 -13.40
N ALA A 52 -4.19 1.08 -13.88
CA ALA A 52 -3.38 0.53 -14.95
C ALA A 52 -3.53 1.32 -16.26
N LEU A 53 -4.76 1.72 -16.60
CA LEU A 53 -5.03 2.57 -17.76
C LEU A 53 -4.36 3.94 -17.62
N ILE A 54 -4.51 4.60 -16.47
CA ILE A 54 -3.90 5.91 -16.20
C ILE A 54 -2.38 5.81 -16.24
N PHE A 55 -1.79 4.81 -15.58
CA PHE A 55 -0.34 4.59 -15.61
C PHE A 55 0.17 4.31 -17.02
N SER A 56 -0.59 3.59 -17.84
CA SER A 56 -0.24 3.33 -19.24
C SER A 56 -0.22 4.64 -20.05
N VAL A 57 -1.18 5.55 -19.83
CA VAL A 57 -1.17 6.87 -20.45
C VAL A 57 0.01 7.72 -19.96
N ILE A 58 0.27 7.75 -18.65
CA ILE A 58 1.43 8.44 -18.08
C ILE A 58 2.73 7.90 -18.68
N GLN A 59 2.86 6.59 -18.80
CA GLN A 59 4.02 5.92 -19.40
C GLN A 59 4.22 6.32 -20.86
N LEU A 60 3.14 6.35 -21.65
CA LEU A 60 3.19 6.78 -23.06
C LEU A 60 3.72 8.22 -23.20
N VAL A 61 3.33 9.09 -22.28
CA VAL A 61 3.71 10.52 -22.33
C VAL A 61 5.12 10.77 -21.78
N LYS A 62 5.48 10.10 -20.66
CA LYS A 62 6.72 10.40 -19.92
C LYS A 62 7.89 9.52 -20.31
N ASP A 63 7.66 8.27 -20.65
CA ASP A 63 8.72 7.29 -20.97
C ASP A 63 8.16 6.20 -21.90
N PRO A 64 7.88 6.49 -23.18
CA PRO A 64 7.29 5.52 -24.13
C PRO A 64 8.16 4.25 -24.29
N LYS A 65 9.47 4.40 -24.14
CA LYS A 65 10.40 3.26 -24.27
C LYS A 65 10.32 2.30 -23.09
N GLY A 66 9.79 2.74 -21.95
CA GLY A 66 9.62 1.94 -20.73
C GLY A 66 8.56 0.84 -20.83
N PHE A 67 7.75 0.79 -21.91
CA PHE A 67 6.93 -0.38 -22.21
C PHE A 67 7.77 -1.61 -22.60
N ARG A 68 9.02 -1.42 -23.01
CA ARG A 68 9.95 -2.52 -23.34
C ARG A 68 10.54 -3.07 -22.05
N MET A 69 10.01 -4.20 -21.61
CA MET A 69 10.51 -4.94 -20.46
C MET A 69 11.35 -6.13 -20.95
N SER A 70 12.46 -6.42 -20.26
CA SER A 70 13.22 -7.63 -20.53
C SER A 70 12.42 -8.87 -20.11
N LEU A 71 12.38 -9.90 -20.95
CA LEU A 71 11.71 -11.18 -20.63
C LEU A 71 12.27 -11.82 -19.35
N ARG A 72 13.54 -11.57 -19.04
CA ARG A 72 14.19 -12.07 -17.81
C ARG A 72 13.65 -11.41 -16.54
N ASP A 73 13.05 -10.22 -16.65
CA ASP A 73 12.52 -9.47 -15.53
C ASP A 73 10.99 -9.69 -15.33
N ILE A 74 10.35 -10.52 -16.20
CA ILE A 74 8.93 -10.90 -16.03
C ILE A 74 8.64 -11.43 -14.62
N PRO A 75 9.43 -12.37 -14.03
CA PRO A 75 9.16 -12.86 -12.69
C PRO A 75 9.16 -11.76 -11.63
N LEU A 76 10.00 -10.72 -11.78
CA LEU A 76 10.03 -9.58 -10.87
C LEU A 76 8.71 -8.78 -10.93
N PHE A 77 8.19 -8.54 -12.13
CA PHE A 77 6.94 -7.82 -12.31
C PHE A 77 5.70 -8.66 -11.94
N LEU A 78 5.75 -9.98 -12.16
CA LEU A 78 4.75 -10.91 -11.62
C LEU A 78 4.75 -10.87 -10.08
N GLY A 79 5.93 -10.87 -9.47
CA GLY A 79 6.08 -10.68 -8.03
C GLY A 79 5.48 -9.36 -7.54
N LEU A 80 5.68 -8.26 -8.26
CA LEU A 80 5.10 -6.96 -7.95
C LEU A 80 3.57 -6.95 -8.10
N GLY A 81 3.04 -7.40 -9.24
CA GLY A 81 1.59 -7.35 -9.52
C GLY A 81 0.80 -8.41 -8.77
N LEU A 82 1.21 -9.67 -8.87
CA LEU A 82 0.50 -10.79 -8.24
C LEU A 82 0.95 -11.02 -6.80
N GLY A 83 2.26 -11.09 -6.55
CA GLY A 83 2.81 -11.39 -5.23
C GLY A 83 2.64 -10.26 -4.23
N SER A 84 2.76 -9.00 -4.67
CA SER A 84 2.58 -7.84 -3.79
C SER A 84 1.11 -7.37 -3.79
N ILE A 85 0.59 -6.85 -4.92
CA ILE A 85 -0.74 -6.21 -4.91
C ILE A 85 -1.87 -7.21 -4.67
N LEU A 86 -1.95 -8.29 -5.45
CA LEU A 86 -3.09 -9.22 -5.34
C LEU A 86 -2.97 -10.14 -4.13
N PHE A 87 -1.81 -10.72 -3.89
CA PHE A 87 -1.62 -11.64 -2.77
C PHE A 87 -1.92 -10.94 -1.44
N PHE A 88 -1.36 -9.74 -1.22
CA PHE A 88 -1.69 -8.99 -0.01
C PHE A 88 -3.19 -8.71 0.10
N THR A 89 -3.83 -8.32 -1.00
CA THR A 89 -5.27 -8.01 -1.03
C THR A 89 -6.12 -9.23 -0.67
N VAL A 90 -5.83 -10.38 -1.27
CA VAL A 90 -6.54 -11.64 -0.99
C VAL A 90 -6.34 -12.05 0.47
N CYS A 91 -5.10 -12.05 0.95
CA CYS A 91 -4.79 -12.36 2.34
C CYS A 91 -5.52 -11.41 3.31
N TYR A 92 -5.50 -10.11 3.04
CA TYR A 92 -6.14 -9.14 3.91
C TYR A 92 -7.65 -9.30 3.98
N PHE A 93 -8.33 -9.50 2.85
CA PHE A 93 -9.78 -9.72 2.85
C PHE A 93 -10.18 -11.07 3.46
N THR A 94 -9.37 -12.11 3.23
CA THR A 94 -9.56 -13.38 3.92
C THR A 94 -9.38 -13.22 5.43
N ALA A 95 -8.36 -12.49 5.87
CA ALA A 95 -8.15 -12.21 7.29
C ALA A 95 -9.36 -11.48 7.91
N ILE A 96 -9.90 -10.45 7.24
CA ILE A 96 -11.09 -9.71 7.71
C ILE A 96 -12.31 -10.63 7.84
N SER A 97 -12.44 -11.66 7.00
CA SER A 97 -13.55 -12.62 7.11
C SER A 97 -13.40 -13.62 8.27
N MET A 98 -12.17 -13.75 8.81
CA MET A 98 -11.85 -14.74 9.87
C MET A 98 -11.62 -14.10 11.24
N MET A 99 -11.45 -12.78 11.32
CA MET A 99 -11.17 -12.05 12.55
C MET A 99 -11.74 -10.64 12.50
N THR A 100 -11.59 -9.87 13.58
CA THR A 100 -12.00 -8.45 13.58
C THR A 100 -11.14 -7.64 12.62
N LEU A 101 -11.70 -6.56 12.04
CA LEU A 101 -10.99 -5.64 11.16
C LEU A 101 -9.73 -5.07 11.84
N SER A 102 -9.84 -4.74 13.13
CA SER A 102 -8.72 -4.24 13.93
C SER A 102 -7.57 -5.23 14.00
N THR A 103 -7.85 -6.51 14.27
CA THR A 103 -6.83 -7.56 14.33
C THR A 103 -6.18 -7.79 12.97
N ALA A 104 -6.98 -7.84 11.89
CA ALA A 104 -6.46 -7.96 10.53
C ALA A 104 -5.55 -6.75 10.16
N ALA A 105 -5.94 -5.53 10.55
CA ALA A 105 -5.13 -4.33 10.33
C ALA A 105 -3.80 -4.37 11.10
N ILE A 106 -3.81 -4.82 12.37
CA ILE A 106 -2.57 -4.98 13.15
C ILE A 106 -1.61 -5.95 12.44
N LEU A 107 -2.12 -7.07 11.93
CA LEU A 107 -1.30 -8.05 11.20
C LEU A 107 -0.78 -7.49 9.88
N LEU A 108 -1.58 -6.71 9.15
CA LEU A 108 -1.12 -5.98 7.97
C LEU A 108 0.01 -5.00 8.32
N TYR A 109 -0.13 -4.24 9.40
CA TYR A 109 0.88 -3.27 9.84
C TYR A 109 2.13 -3.91 10.48
N THR A 110 2.25 -5.23 10.47
CA THR A 110 3.56 -5.90 10.65
C THR A 110 4.47 -5.70 9.43
N SER A 111 3.94 -5.21 8.30
CA SER A 111 4.70 -5.03 7.04
C SER A 111 6.03 -4.28 7.19
N PRO A 112 6.21 -3.22 7.99
CA PRO A 112 7.52 -2.60 8.17
C PRO A 112 8.56 -3.51 8.83
N ILE A 113 8.11 -4.46 9.66
CA ILE A 113 8.99 -5.49 10.25
C ILE A 113 9.52 -6.39 9.14
N TRP A 114 8.64 -6.88 8.27
CA TRP A 114 9.00 -7.72 7.13
C TRP A 114 9.90 -6.99 6.13
N ILE A 115 9.59 -5.71 5.84
CA ILE A 115 10.44 -4.88 4.98
C ILE A 115 11.83 -4.75 5.59
N MET A 116 11.94 -4.47 6.88
CA MET A 116 13.23 -4.33 7.57
C MET A 116 14.03 -5.63 7.51
N LEU A 117 13.40 -6.77 7.80
CA LEU A 117 14.05 -8.08 7.73
C LEU A 117 14.53 -8.41 6.31
N MET A 118 13.66 -8.22 5.31
CA MET A 118 14.02 -8.45 3.91
C MET A 118 15.10 -7.47 3.43
N SER A 119 15.06 -6.21 3.85
CA SER A 119 16.08 -5.22 3.49
C SER A 119 17.45 -5.56 4.09
N LEU A 120 17.47 -6.07 5.31
CA LEU A 120 18.70 -6.57 5.93
C LEU A 120 19.28 -7.74 5.13
N LEU A 121 18.44 -8.70 4.73
CA LEU A 121 18.85 -9.91 4.01
C LEU A 121 19.28 -9.64 2.56
N PHE A 122 18.49 -8.88 1.81
CA PHE A 122 18.68 -8.70 0.37
C PHE A 122 19.51 -7.47 -0.01
N PHE A 123 19.47 -6.42 0.79
CA PHE A 123 20.15 -5.16 0.50
C PHE A 123 21.30 -4.87 1.46
N HIS A 124 21.48 -5.69 2.50
CA HIS A 124 22.47 -5.48 3.57
C HIS A 124 22.34 -4.08 4.21
N GLU A 125 21.09 -3.58 4.32
CA GLU A 125 20.83 -2.33 5.00
C GLU A 125 21.25 -2.42 6.47
N LYS A 126 21.90 -1.38 6.98
CA LYS A 126 22.34 -1.35 8.38
C LYS A 126 21.14 -1.23 9.31
N LEU A 127 21.09 -2.10 10.31
CA LEU A 127 20.15 -2.02 11.41
C LEU A 127 20.68 -1.01 12.44
N THR A 128 20.14 0.20 12.43
CA THR A 128 20.51 1.21 13.41
C THR A 128 19.51 1.22 14.58
N VAL A 129 19.98 1.62 15.77
CA VAL A 129 19.11 1.77 16.95
C VAL A 129 17.91 2.67 16.65
N ARG A 130 18.11 3.71 15.85
CA ARG A 130 17.03 4.61 15.41
C ARG A 130 15.95 3.90 14.60
N LYS A 131 16.35 3.07 13.63
CA LYS A 131 15.40 2.29 12.82
C LYS A 131 14.59 1.34 13.70
N VAL A 132 15.25 0.67 14.64
CA VAL A 132 14.58 -0.24 15.57
C VAL A 132 13.62 0.51 16.49
N LEU A 133 14.04 1.63 17.08
CA LEU A 133 13.19 2.46 17.93
C LEU A 133 12.00 3.03 17.15
N ALA A 134 12.24 3.58 15.96
CA ALA A 134 11.17 4.09 15.11
C ALA A 134 10.19 2.99 14.69
N LEU A 135 10.69 1.78 14.38
CA LEU A 135 9.85 0.64 14.06
C LEU A 135 8.97 0.24 15.27
N ALA A 136 9.55 0.17 16.47
CA ALA A 136 8.82 -0.17 17.69
C ALA A 136 7.73 0.86 18.00
N LEU A 137 8.03 2.15 17.87
CA LEU A 137 7.06 3.23 18.07
C LEU A 137 5.96 3.20 17.00
N ALA A 138 6.33 3.03 15.72
CA ALA A 138 5.37 2.96 14.62
C ALA A 138 4.44 1.77 14.76
N PHE A 139 4.97 0.58 15.03
CA PHE A 139 4.16 -0.63 15.22
C PHE A 139 3.29 -0.54 16.48
N GLY A 140 3.83 -0.08 17.60
CA GLY A 140 3.06 0.17 18.81
C GLY A 140 1.93 1.19 18.58
N GLY A 141 2.22 2.24 17.82
CA GLY A 141 1.22 3.22 17.40
C GLY A 141 0.12 2.61 16.52
N CYS A 142 0.48 1.77 15.55
CA CYS A 142 -0.49 1.07 14.70
C CYS A 142 -1.40 0.15 15.53
N VAL A 143 -0.86 -0.56 16.51
CA VAL A 143 -1.64 -1.42 17.43
C VAL A 143 -2.65 -0.59 18.23
N LEU A 144 -2.22 0.55 18.78
CA LEU A 144 -3.10 1.42 19.57
C LEU A 144 -4.20 2.08 18.71
N VAL A 145 -3.86 2.50 17.49
CA VAL A 145 -4.80 3.11 16.55
C VAL A 145 -5.85 2.10 16.08
N SER A 146 -5.41 0.88 15.74
CA SER A 146 -6.31 -0.18 15.26
C SER A 146 -7.23 -0.70 16.36
N GLY A 147 -6.87 -0.52 17.62
CA GLY A 147 -7.59 -1.06 18.77
C GLY A 147 -7.36 -2.57 18.96
N ILE A 148 -7.30 -2.98 20.21
CA ILE A 148 -7.19 -4.40 20.57
C ILE A 148 -8.58 -4.91 20.86
N SER A 149 -9.25 -5.47 19.85
CA SER A 149 -10.51 -6.18 20.07
C SER A 149 -10.25 -7.68 20.10
N GLY A 150 -10.40 -8.28 21.27
CA GLY A 150 -10.28 -9.73 21.44
C GLY A 150 -11.44 -10.43 20.75
N GLY A 151 -11.17 -11.20 19.72
CA GLY A 151 -12.15 -12.05 19.06
C GLY A 151 -11.50 -13.03 18.10
N GLY A 152 -11.68 -14.33 18.38
CA GLY A 152 -11.61 -15.41 17.39
C GLY A 152 -10.30 -15.56 16.58
N LEU A 153 -9.15 -15.29 17.17
CA LEU A 153 -7.87 -15.48 16.45
C LEU A 153 -7.61 -16.98 16.26
N THR A 154 -7.86 -17.48 15.05
CA THR A 154 -7.47 -18.83 14.64
C THR A 154 -6.05 -18.83 14.09
N LEU A 155 -5.35 -19.97 14.17
CA LEU A 155 -4.01 -20.10 13.58
C LEU A 155 -4.01 -19.77 12.07
N THR A 156 -5.01 -20.26 11.35
CA THR A 156 -5.16 -19.97 9.90
C THR A 156 -5.34 -18.47 9.66
N GLY A 157 -6.24 -17.82 10.40
CA GLY A 157 -6.46 -16.37 10.29
C GLY A 157 -5.20 -15.58 10.61
N PHE A 158 -4.46 -15.97 11.65
CA PHE A 158 -3.18 -15.35 12.00
C PHE A 158 -2.14 -15.46 10.88
N LEU A 159 -1.95 -16.65 10.31
CA LEU A 159 -0.99 -16.87 9.22
C LEU A 159 -1.40 -16.09 7.95
N VAL A 160 -2.68 -16.08 7.61
CA VAL A 160 -3.19 -15.30 6.48
C VAL A 160 -3.01 -13.81 6.70
N GLY A 161 -3.29 -13.29 7.91
CA GLY A 161 -3.06 -11.89 8.26
C GLY A 161 -1.59 -11.49 8.18
N LEU A 162 -0.67 -12.35 8.66
CA LEU A 162 0.78 -12.13 8.47
C LEU A 162 1.16 -12.17 6.99
N GLY A 163 0.55 -13.07 6.19
CA GLY A 163 0.72 -13.11 4.74
C GLY A 163 0.35 -11.78 4.08
N ALA A 164 -0.71 -11.11 4.56
CA ALA A 164 -1.06 -9.77 4.10
C ALA A 164 0.08 -8.76 4.38
N GLY A 165 0.65 -8.77 5.59
CA GLY A 165 1.79 -7.92 5.95
C GLY A 165 3.04 -8.17 5.10
N VAL A 166 3.36 -9.43 4.83
CA VAL A 166 4.47 -9.82 3.94
C VAL A 166 4.20 -9.32 2.51
N GLY A 167 3.03 -9.62 1.95
CA GLY A 167 2.65 -9.22 0.59
C GLY A 167 2.68 -7.69 0.41
N TYR A 168 2.17 -6.94 1.38
CA TYR A 168 2.26 -5.48 1.39
C TYR A 168 3.72 -5.01 1.38
N GLY A 169 4.57 -5.61 2.21
CA GLY A 169 6.00 -5.28 2.29
C GLY A 169 6.78 -5.63 1.03
N LEU A 170 6.39 -6.66 0.29
CA LEU A 170 7.05 -7.10 -0.94
C LEU A 170 7.11 -6.00 -2.01
N TYR A 171 6.13 -5.09 -2.07
CA TYR A 171 6.17 -3.95 -2.99
C TYR A 171 7.43 -3.11 -2.80
N SER A 172 7.80 -2.81 -1.55
CA SER A 172 8.99 -2.02 -1.23
C SER A 172 10.26 -2.72 -1.66
N ILE A 173 10.35 -4.03 -1.44
CA ILE A 173 11.54 -4.82 -1.76
C ILE A 173 11.69 -5.02 -3.26
N LEU A 174 10.66 -5.57 -3.91
CA LEU A 174 10.69 -5.82 -5.34
C LEU A 174 10.73 -4.51 -6.14
N GLY A 175 10.04 -3.46 -5.68
CA GLY A 175 10.10 -2.12 -6.25
C GLY A 175 11.51 -1.55 -6.20
N THR A 176 12.21 -1.67 -5.07
CA THR A 176 13.62 -1.25 -4.95
C THR A 176 14.53 -2.02 -5.92
N VAL A 177 14.30 -3.32 -6.11
CA VAL A 177 15.03 -4.13 -7.11
C VAL A 177 14.73 -3.65 -8.53
N ALA A 178 13.45 -3.44 -8.86
CA ALA A 178 13.02 -3.00 -10.18
C ALA A 178 13.59 -1.60 -10.53
N LEU A 179 13.61 -0.69 -9.56
CA LEU A 179 14.14 0.68 -9.73
C LEU A 179 15.64 0.76 -10.03
N ARG A 180 16.39 -0.34 -9.89
CA ARG A 180 17.80 -0.40 -10.32
C ARG A 180 17.95 -0.41 -11.84
N ARG A 181 16.90 -0.81 -12.58
CA ARG A 181 16.91 -0.99 -14.04
C ARG A 181 15.83 -0.20 -14.77
N TYR A 182 14.71 0.06 -14.09
CA TYR A 182 13.52 0.63 -14.68
C TYR A 182 13.15 1.98 -14.07
N SER A 183 12.46 2.80 -14.85
CA SER A 183 11.90 4.06 -14.34
C SER A 183 10.74 3.80 -13.37
N PRO A 184 10.43 4.72 -12.45
CA PRO A 184 9.25 4.59 -11.58
C PRO A 184 7.95 4.42 -12.36
N TYR A 185 7.84 5.07 -13.51
CA TYR A 185 6.70 4.93 -14.41
C TYR A 185 6.56 3.51 -14.93
N THR A 186 7.66 2.90 -15.41
CA THR A 186 7.70 1.50 -15.86
C THR A 186 7.31 0.55 -14.72
N VAL A 187 7.88 0.77 -13.52
CA VAL A 187 7.59 -0.09 -12.36
C VAL A 187 6.10 -0.05 -12.00
N THR A 188 5.53 1.16 -11.87
CA THR A 188 4.10 1.30 -11.53
C THR A 188 3.20 0.74 -12.64
N THR A 189 3.49 1.06 -13.92
CA THR A 189 2.66 0.62 -15.05
C THR A 189 2.57 -0.90 -15.11
N TRP A 190 3.70 -1.60 -15.17
CA TRP A 190 3.69 -3.06 -15.29
C TRP A 190 3.13 -3.75 -14.04
N THR A 191 3.41 -3.21 -12.85
CA THR A 191 2.80 -3.72 -11.62
C THR A 191 1.28 -3.69 -11.70
N PHE A 192 0.71 -2.54 -12.09
CA PHE A 192 -0.74 -2.38 -12.13
C PHE A 192 -1.39 -3.08 -13.32
N VAL A 193 -0.74 -3.18 -14.49
CA VAL A 193 -1.22 -3.98 -15.62
C VAL A 193 -1.34 -5.47 -15.25
N ILE A 194 -0.32 -6.02 -14.61
CA ILE A 194 -0.32 -7.42 -14.18
C ILE A 194 -1.36 -7.63 -13.06
N ALA A 195 -1.42 -6.72 -12.09
CA ALA A 195 -2.42 -6.77 -11.03
C ALA A 195 -3.86 -6.63 -11.59
N ALA A 196 -4.07 -5.81 -12.62
CA ALA A 196 -5.36 -5.66 -13.28
C ALA A 196 -5.82 -6.97 -13.93
N ILE A 197 -4.94 -7.63 -14.69
CA ILE A 197 -5.24 -8.92 -15.30
C ILE A 197 -5.65 -9.95 -14.23
N GLY A 198 -4.86 -10.08 -13.17
CA GLY A 198 -5.17 -11.01 -12.09
C GLY A 198 -6.45 -10.65 -11.33
N SER A 199 -6.70 -9.35 -11.08
CA SER A 199 -7.91 -8.90 -10.36
C SER A 199 -9.19 -9.13 -11.17
N ILE A 200 -9.15 -8.98 -12.51
CA ILE A 200 -10.28 -9.29 -13.40
C ILE A 200 -10.67 -10.76 -13.27
N LEU A 201 -9.69 -11.67 -13.29
CA LEU A 201 -9.96 -13.11 -13.16
C LEU A 201 -10.61 -13.47 -11.81
N MET A 202 -10.31 -12.72 -10.75
CA MET A 202 -10.82 -12.96 -9.39
C MET A 202 -12.13 -12.22 -9.09
N SER A 203 -12.50 -11.19 -9.86
CA SER A 203 -13.63 -10.29 -9.56
C SER A 203 -15.01 -10.83 -9.92
N HIS A 204 -15.12 -12.04 -10.47
CA HIS A 204 -16.37 -12.53 -11.05
C HIS A 204 -16.93 -11.55 -12.11
N PRO A 205 -16.30 -11.41 -13.29
CA PRO A 205 -16.56 -10.32 -14.24
C PRO A 205 -18.04 -10.19 -14.65
N ALA A 206 -18.76 -11.28 -14.79
CA ALA A 206 -20.19 -11.24 -15.17
C ALA A 206 -21.04 -10.53 -14.10
N ASP A 207 -20.84 -10.84 -12.82
CA ASP A 207 -21.52 -10.17 -11.70
C ASP A 207 -21.12 -8.70 -11.61
N MET A 208 -19.85 -8.40 -11.81
CA MET A 208 -19.35 -7.03 -11.80
C MET A 208 -19.97 -6.18 -12.93
N VAL A 209 -20.06 -6.72 -14.14
CA VAL A 209 -20.72 -6.06 -15.28
C VAL A 209 -22.20 -5.81 -15.00
N ALA A 210 -22.91 -6.81 -14.44
CA ALA A 210 -24.31 -6.65 -14.06
C ALA A 210 -24.51 -5.52 -13.04
N LYS A 211 -23.66 -5.45 -12.02
CA LYS A 211 -23.71 -4.36 -11.02
C LYS A 211 -23.37 -2.99 -11.62
N CYS A 212 -22.39 -2.94 -12.51
CA CYS A 212 -22.10 -1.69 -13.24
C CYS A 212 -23.30 -1.25 -14.08
N ALA A 213 -23.95 -2.17 -14.80
CA ALA A 213 -25.12 -1.85 -15.62
C ALA A 213 -26.33 -1.41 -14.78
N ALA A 214 -26.51 -1.98 -13.59
CA ALA A 214 -27.61 -1.66 -12.66
C ALA A 214 -27.34 -0.37 -11.83
N ALA A 215 -26.18 0.27 -11.94
CA ALA A 215 -25.83 1.44 -11.15
C ALA A 215 -26.80 2.60 -11.45
N PRO A 216 -27.35 3.28 -10.42
CA PRO A 216 -28.30 4.38 -10.59
C PRO A 216 -27.77 5.56 -11.40
N SER A 217 -26.46 5.76 -11.39
CA SER A 217 -25.76 6.80 -12.14
C SER A 217 -24.44 6.27 -12.68
N GLN A 218 -24.35 6.13 -13.99
CA GLN A 218 -23.11 5.71 -14.66
C GLN A 218 -22.01 6.76 -14.49
N LEU A 219 -22.34 8.04 -14.62
CA LEU A 219 -21.41 9.14 -14.43
C LEU A 219 -20.90 9.16 -12.97
N GLY A 220 -21.79 8.95 -11.99
CA GLY A 220 -21.43 8.86 -10.57
C GLY A 220 -20.50 7.69 -10.29
N LEU A 221 -20.84 6.50 -10.78
CA LEU A 221 -20.02 5.30 -10.59
C LEU A 221 -18.60 5.46 -11.17
N TRP A 222 -18.51 5.79 -12.46
CA TRP A 222 -17.21 5.85 -13.14
C TRP A 222 -16.40 7.08 -12.74
N GLY A 223 -17.06 8.23 -12.48
CA GLY A 223 -16.40 9.42 -11.95
C GLY A 223 -15.79 9.17 -10.57
N PHE A 224 -16.55 8.51 -9.69
CA PHE A 224 -16.04 8.15 -8.36
C PHE A 224 -15.03 7.00 -8.41
N GLY A 225 -15.21 6.03 -9.29
CA GLY A 225 -14.23 4.97 -9.57
C GLY A 225 -12.89 5.54 -10.04
N LEU A 226 -12.93 6.51 -10.97
CA LEU A 226 -11.73 7.22 -11.45
C LEU A 226 -11.05 7.98 -10.31
N LEU A 227 -11.82 8.72 -9.51
CA LEU A 227 -11.29 9.45 -8.35
C LEU A 227 -10.65 8.48 -7.35
N THR A 228 -11.29 7.33 -7.09
CA THR A 228 -10.74 6.25 -6.26
C THR A 228 -9.40 5.77 -6.80
N ALA A 229 -9.31 5.47 -8.09
CA ALA A 229 -8.07 5.02 -8.71
C ALA A 229 -6.96 6.08 -8.62
N LEU A 230 -7.28 7.36 -8.88
CA LEU A 230 -6.32 8.46 -8.78
C LEU A 230 -5.81 8.63 -7.34
N VAL A 231 -6.71 8.75 -6.38
CA VAL A 231 -6.37 9.10 -5.00
C VAL A 231 -5.76 7.93 -4.24
N THR A 232 -6.24 6.70 -4.44
CA THR A 232 -5.80 5.55 -3.63
C THR A 232 -4.80 4.64 -4.33
N ALA A 233 -4.56 4.83 -5.63
CA ALA A 233 -3.60 4.02 -6.38
C ALA A 233 -2.60 4.87 -7.17
N VAL A 234 -3.02 5.69 -8.12
CA VAL A 234 -2.07 6.37 -9.03
C VAL A 234 -1.14 7.31 -8.28
N ILE A 235 -1.69 8.27 -7.56
CA ILE A 235 -0.90 9.27 -6.83
C ILE A 235 0.00 8.61 -5.78
N PRO A 236 -0.54 7.77 -4.85
CA PRO A 236 0.29 7.22 -3.78
C PRO A 236 1.33 6.23 -4.27
N PHE A 237 1.00 5.32 -5.20
CA PHE A 237 1.98 4.36 -5.68
C PHE A 237 3.09 5.02 -6.50
N LEU A 238 2.77 6.06 -7.31
CA LEU A 238 3.79 6.81 -8.01
C LEU A 238 4.67 7.58 -7.04
N ALA A 239 4.08 8.28 -6.06
CA ALA A 239 4.82 9.02 -5.04
C ALA A 239 5.73 8.08 -4.23
N TYR A 240 5.19 6.94 -3.76
CA TYR A 240 5.96 5.95 -3.03
C TYR A 240 7.13 5.40 -3.85
N THR A 241 6.87 5.02 -5.10
CA THR A 241 7.89 4.47 -6.01
C THR A 241 8.97 5.50 -6.33
N LEU A 242 8.59 6.77 -6.52
CA LEU A 242 9.56 7.87 -6.67
C LEU A 242 10.39 8.06 -5.39
N GLY A 243 9.78 7.97 -4.22
CA GLY A 243 10.45 8.04 -2.93
C GLY A 243 11.47 6.93 -2.72
N LEU A 244 11.14 5.70 -3.12
CA LEU A 244 12.03 4.53 -3.03
C LEU A 244 13.34 4.67 -3.83
N ARG A 245 13.43 5.61 -4.78
CA ARG A 245 14.71 5.90 -5.48
C ARG A 245 15.78 6.53 -4.58
N SER A 246 15.36 7.20 -3.52
CA SER A 246 16.25 7.98 -2.64
C SER A 246 16.16 7.61 -1.17
N VAL A 247 15.18 6.79 -0.79
CA VAL A 247 14.94 6.32 0.58
C VAL A 247 15.13 4.82 0.64
N GLU A 248 15.83 4.34 1.66
CA GLU A 248 15.97 2.91 1.93
C GLU A 248 14.61 2.26 2.18
N ALA A 249 14.42 1.02 1.70
CA ALA A 249 13.14 0.35 1.78
C ALA A 249 12.64 0.18 3.23
N SER A 250 13.54 -0.11 4.18
CA SER A 250 13.20 -0.21 5.61
C SER A 250 12.69 1.12 6.17
N LYS A 251 13.33 2.24 5.82
CA LYS A 251 12.90 3.58 6.22
C LYS A 251 11.57 3.94 5.58
N ALA A 252 11.39 3.61 4.30
CA ALA A 252 10.14 3.86 3.57
C ALA A 252 8.95 3.13 4.20
N GLY A 253 9.11 1.86 4.59
CA GLY A 253 8.07 1.09 5.27
C GLY A 253 7.62 1.74 6.59
N ILE A 254 8.56 2.25 7.40
CA ILE A 254 8.20 2.94 8.66
C ILE A 254 7.52 4.29 8.37
N LEU A 255 8.00 5.06 7.39
CA LEU A 255 7.37 6.34 7.04
C LEU A 255 5.94 6.16 6.51
N ALA A 256 5.65 5.06 5.82
CA ALA A 256 4.31 4.75 5.32
C ALA A 256 3.30 4.46 6.44
N THR A 257 3.72 4.19 7.69
CA THR A 257 2.80 4.01 8.83
C THR A 257 2.01 5.27 9.21
N VAL A 258 2.23 6.38 8.55
CA VAL A 258 1.31 7.53 8.57
C VAL A 258 -0.09 7.14 8.08
N GLU A 259 -0.21 6.11 7.24
CA GLU A 259 -1.48 5.60 6.72
C GLU A 259 -2.54 5.34 7.81
N PRO A 260 -2.31 4.47 8.82
CA PRO A 260 -3.31 4.22 9.87
C PRO A 260 -3.61 5.45 10.73
N MET A 261 -2.64 6.33 10.93
CA MET A 261 -2.86 7.62 11.61
C MET A 261 -3.88 8.47 10.85
N VAL A 262 -3.70 8.63 9.55
CA VAL A 262 -4.62 9.41 8.70
C VAL A 262 -5.98 8.74 8.61
N ALA A 263 -6.03 7.40 8.50
CA ALA A 263 -7.29 6.65 8.51
C ALA A 263 -8.10 6.91 9.78
N THR A 264 -7.43 6.95 10.94
CA THR A 264 -8.07 7.31 12.23
C THR A 264 -8.60 8.74 12.22
N LEU A 265 -7.80 9.71 11.78
CA LEU A 265 -8.24 11.11 11.71
C LEU A 265 -9.45 11.27 10.77
N ILE A 266 -9.47 10.56 9.66
CA ILE A 266 -10.62 10.55 8.75
C ILE A 266 -11.84 9.88 9.41
N GLY A 267 -11.62 8.77 10.13
CA GLY A 267 -12.67 8.13 10.94
C GLY A 267 -13.38 9.13 11.86
N VAL A 268 -12.58 9.91 12.59
CA VAL A 268 -13.09 10.92 13.51
C VAL A 268 -13.75 12.09 12.79
N LEU A 269 -13.08 12.68 11.80
CA LEU A 269 -13.49 13.96 11.18
C LEU A 269 -14.61 13.78 10.13
N VAL A 270 -14.61 12.67 9.39
CA VAL A 270 -15.56 12.43 8.30
C VAL A 270 -16.69 11.50 8.73
N PHE A 271 -16.38 10.48 9.53
CA PHE A 271 -17.35 9.47 9.94
C PHE A 271 -17.86 9.66 11.37
N SER A 272 -17.42 10.72 12.07
CA SER A 272 -17.81 11.04 13.46
C SER A 272 -17.53 9.87 14.43
N GLU A 273 -16.49 9.07 14.14
CA GLU A 273 -16.06 7.99 15.03
C GLU A 273 -15.42 8.59 16.31
N PRO A 274 -15.64 7.99 17.49
CA PRO A 274 -15.07 8.55 18.71
C PRO A 274 -13.55 8.42 18.74
N LEU A 275 -12.85 9.53 19.01
CA LEU A 275 -11.41 9.49 19.27
C LEU A 275 -11.17 8.95 20.68
N THR A 276 -10.68 7.73 20.78
CA THR A 276 -10.29 7.16 22.08
C THR A 276 -8.92 7.65 22.53
N LEU A 277 -8.66 7.63 23.85
CA LEU A 277 -7.33 7.95 24.38
C LEU A 277 -6.24 7.08 23.74
N MET A 278 -6.53 5.79 23.54
CA MET A 278 -5.59 4.84 22.94
C MET A 278 -5.27 5.19 21.48
N SER A 279 -6.28 5.53 20.66
CA SER A 279 -6.03 5.95 19.28
C SER A 279 -5.29 7.28 19.20
N GLY A 280 -5.56 8.23 20.12
CA GLY A 280 -4.80 9.48 20.23
C GLY A 280 -3.32 9.24 20.57
N LEU A 281 -3.03 8.40 21.56
CA LEU A 281 -1.66 7.98 21.89
C LEU A 281 -0.98 7.27 20.70
N GLY A 282 -1.70 6.41 20.00
CA GLY A 282 -1.19 5.72 18.81
C GLY A 282 -0.77 6.69 17.71
N VAL A 283 -1.58 7.71 17.43
CA VAL A 283 -1.23 8.79 16.49
C VAL A 283 0.07 9.50 16.91
N LEU A 284 0.23 9.82 18.20
CA LEU A 284 1.44 10.48 18.71
C LEU A 284 2.68 9.58 18.55
N LEU A 285 2.56 8.28 18.80
CA LEU A 285 3.69 7.32 18.60
C LEU A 285 4.11 7.23 17.13
N ILE A 286 3.15 7.20 16.19
CA ILE A 286 3.45 7.19 14.75
C ILE A 286 4.17 8.48 14.35
N LEU A 287 3.69 9.63 14.81
CA LEU A 287 4.35 10.92 14.55
C LEU A 287 5.77 10.94 15.12
N ALA A 288 5.98 10.45 16.35
CA ALA A 288 7.31 10.34 16.94
C ALA A 288 8.25 9.48 16.12
N ALA A 289 7.78 8.33 15.61
CA ALA A 289 8.55 7.45 14.73
C ALA A 289 9.01 8.18 13.45
N VAL A 290 8.08 8.91 12.80
CA VAL A 290 8.36 9.68 11.58
C VAL A 290 9.39 10.78 11.87
N VAL A 291 9.26 11.50 12.99
CA VAL A 291 10.21 12.56 13.39
C VAL A 291 11.60 11.98 13.64
N ILE A 292 11.70 10.89 14.42
CA ILE A 292 12.99 10.23 14.73
C ILE A 292 13.75 9.85 13.46
N LEU A 293 13.04 9.40 12.42
CA LEU A 293 13.67 9.03 11.16
C LEU A 293 14.11 10.21 10.28
N ASN A 294 13.50 11.39 10.44
CA ASN A 294 13.74 12.54 9.56
C ASN A 294 14.64 13.62 10.15
N VAL A 295 14.73 13.76 11.49
CA VAL A 295 15.47 14.84 12.17
C VAL A 295 16.98 14.71 12.06
N SER A 296 17.54 13.60 11.62
CA SER A 296 18.99 13.41 11.54
C SER A 296 19.48 13.40 10.09
N LYS A 297 20.25 14.41 9.74
CA LYS A 297 21.23 14.31 8.63
C LYS A 297 22.25 13.25 9.04
N GLU A 298 22.26 12.08 8.37
CA GLU A 298 23.42 11.19 8.33
C GLU A 298 24.49 11.77 7.41
#